data_423d332eda4a650a2f9777b408b9d341
#
_entry.id   423d332eda4a650a2f9777b408b9d341
#
_cell.length_a   1.000
_cell.length_b   1.000
_cell.length_c   1.000
_cell.angle_alpha   90.00
_cell.angle_beta   90.00
_cell.angle_gamma   90.00
#
_symmetry.space_group_name_H-M   'P 1'
#
loop_
_entity.id
_entity.type
_entity.pdbx_description
1 polymer ?
#
loop_
_entity_poly.entity_id
_entity_poly.type
_entity_poly.pdbx_seq_one_letter_code
_entity_poly.pdbx_strand_id
1 'polypeptide(L)'
;MRYLVLTRIHTANIQTSAYFDSINKIPDMILTAHKLGMAGLALTDHECLSGHVKWLLAEKELKEDRKIPQDFKCACGNEIYLVENRNNIEKYWHYILIAKNSDGHRAL
;
A
#
# COMPACT_ATOMS: atom_id res chain seq x y z
N MET A 1 0.89 -11.41 19.99
CA MET A 1 0.17 -10.28 19.38
C MET A 1 0.78 -10.03 18.00
N ARG A 2 0.02 -10.23 16.92
CA ARG A 2 0.52 -10.02 15.55
C ARG A 2 0.17 -8.60 15.15
N TYR A 3 1.16 -7.76 14.92
CA TYR A 3 0.97 -6.38 14.51
C TYR A 3 0.79 -6.30 12.98
N LEU A 4 -0.21 -5.56 12.53
CA LEU A 4 -0.26 -5.03 11.17
C LEU A 4 0.75 -3.88 11.13
N VAL A 5 1.87 -4.07 10.47
CA VAL A 5 2.83 -2.97 10.29
C VAL A 5 2.37 -2.17 9.08
N LEU A 6 1.93 -0.96 9.36
CA LEU A 6 1.70 0.06 8.35
C LEU A 6 3.06 0.67 8.01
N THR A 7 3.66 0.20 6.95
CA THR A 7 4.87 0.84 6.43
C THR A 7 4.49 1.78 5.31
N ARG A 8 5.09 2.95 5.33
CA ARG A 8 5.10 3.89 4.22
C ARG A 8 5.89 3.25 3.08
N ILE A 9 5.21 2.55 2.19
CA ILE A 9 5.86 1.80 1.13
C ILE A 9 5.46 2.41 -0.20
N HIS A 10 6.46 2.99 -0.86
CA HIS A 10 6.35 3.40 -2.25
C HIS A 10 6.74 2.22 -3.15
N THR A 11 5.95 1.94 -4.15
CA THR A 11 6.28 0.95 -5.17
C THR A 11 6.99 1.59 -6.35
N ALA A 12 7.96 0.87 -6.92
CA ALA A 12 8.50 1.24 -8.22
C ALA A 12 7.45 1.00 -9.30
N ASN A 13 6.79 2.05 -9.74
CA ASN A 13 5.87 1.98 -10.86
C ASN A 13 6.40 2.82 -12.03
N ILE A 14 6.52 2.18 -13.20
CA ILE A 14 7.13 2.74 -14.41
C ILE A 14 6.38 3.99 -14.94
N GLN A 15 5.17 4.26 -14.44
CA GLN A 15 4.30 5.31 -14.98
C GLN A 15 4.01 6.49 -14.03
N THR A 16 4.59 6.52 -12.83
CA THR A 16 4.29 7.56 -11.84
C THR A 16 5.52 8.15 -11.18
N SER A 17 5.37 9.33 -10.59
CA SER A 17 6.40 10.04 -9.80
C SER A 17 6.98 9.23 -8.64
N ALA A 18 6.30 8.20 -8.17
CA ALA A 18 6.80 7.24 -7.17
C ALA A 18 8.04 6.46 -7.64
N TYR A 19 8.35 6.50 -8.92
CA TYR A 19 9.55 5.88 -9.50
C TYR A 19 10.87 6.39 -8.90
N PHE A 20 10.88 7.61 -8.38
CA PHE A 20 12.08 8.21 -7.79
C PHE A 20 12.27 7.90 -6.31
N ASP A 21 11.23 7.42 -5.62
CA ASP A 21 11.24 7.27 -4.16
C ASP A 21 11.53 5.84 -3.71
N SER A 22 11.35 4.83 -4.57
CA SER A 22 11.49 3.42 -4.20
C SER A 22 11.74 2.49 -5.38
N ILE A 23 12.50 1.43 -5.13
CA ILE A 23 12.77 0.31 -6.07
C ILE A 23 12.08 -0.99 -5.62
N ASN A 24 11.17 -0.93 -4.66
CA ASN A 24 10.53 -2.12 -4.10
C ASN A 24 9.62 -2.81 -5.11
N LYS A 25 9.71 -4.14 -5.15
CA LYS A 25 8.83 -5.00 -5.94
C LYS A 25 7.73 -5.58 -5.05
N ILE A 26 6.49 -5.52 -5.53
CA ILE A 26 5.31 -5.91 -4.76
C ILE A 26 5.38 -7.33 -4.19
N PRO A 27 5.67 -8.39 -4.98
CA PRO A 27 5.73 -9.74 -4.42
C PRO A 27 6.81 -9.89 -3.35
N ASP A 28 7.97 -9.27 -3.55
CA ASP A 28 9.09 -9.35 -2.61
C ASP A 28 8.76 -8.68 -1.28
N MET A 29 8.01 -7.57 -1.30
CA MET A 29 7.56 -6.88 -0.08
C MET A 29 6.61 -7.76 0.73
N ILE A 30 5.61 -8.36 0.07
CA ILE A 30 4.64 -9.24 0.73
C ILE A 30 5.35 -10.45 1.36
N LEU A 31 6.24 -11.12 0.60
CA LEU A 31 7.01 -12.25 1.09
C LEU A 31 7.93 -11.88 2.24
N THR A 32 8.57 -10.72 2.17
CA THR A 32 9.46 -10.23 3.25
C THR A 32 8.67 -9.94 4.51
N ALA A 33 7.51 -9.27 4.41
CA ALA A 33 6.64 -9.02 5.54
C ALA A 33 6.19 -10.33 6.21
N HIS A 34 5.80 -11.33 5.41
CA HIS A 34 5.45 -12.65 5.92
C HIS A 34 6.63 -13.33 6.63
N LYS A 35 7.83 -13.33 6.04
CA LYS A 35 9.05 -13.89 6.65
C LYS A 35 9.41 -13.23 7.98
N LEU A 36 9.14 -11.94 8.11
CA LEU A 36 9.34 -11.18 9.35
C LEU A 36 8.23 -11.42 10.40
N GLY A 37 7.27 -12.30 10.13
CA GLY A 37 6.20 -12.66 11.06
C GLY A 37 5.07 -11.63 11.16
N MET A 38 4.98 -10.70 10.21
CA MET A 38 3.90 -9.72 10.16
C MET A 38 2.56 -10.40 9.80
N ALA A 39 1.45 -9.90 10.33
CA ALA A 39 0.12 -10.39 10.01
C ALA A 39 -0.43 -9.84 8.69
N GLY A 40 0.21 -8.81 8.15
CA GLY A 40 -0.18 -8.18 6.90
C GLY A 40 0.65 -6.95 6.59
N LEU A 41 0.36 -6.34 5.45
CA LEU A 41 1.05 -5.18 4.94
C LEU A 41 0.06 -4.27 4.20
N ALA A 42 0.24 -2.95 4.25
CA ALA A 42 -0.54 -1.99 3.46
C ALA A 42 0.33 -1.35 2.38
N LEU A 43 -0.21 -1.25 1.18
CA LEU A 43 0.36 -0.45 0.10
C LEU A 43 -0.19 0.98 0.19
N THR A 44 0.69 1.97 0.35
CA THR A 44 0.31 3.39 0.50
C THR A 44 1.18 4.27 -0.37
N ASP A 45 1.04 4.12 -1.69
CA ASP A 45 1.78 4.95 -2.65
C ASP A 45 1.37 6.42 -2.54
N HIS A 46 2.32 7.31 -2.85
CA HIS A 46 2.13 8.75 -2.74
C HIS A 46 1.28 9.28 -3.89
N GLU A 47 0.13 9.86 -3.56
CA GLU A 47 -0.84 10.48 -4.49
C GLU A 47 -1.24 9.60 -5.68
N CYS A 48 -1.09 8.28 -5.60
CA CYS A 48 -1.50 7.40 -6.69
C CYS A 48 -2.02 6.04 -6.20
N LEU A 49 -2.89 5.44 -7.01
CA LEU A 49 -3.47 4.12 -6.77
C LEU A 49 -3.01 3.07 -7.80
N SER A 50 -2.04 3.42 -8.64
CA SER A 50 -1.62 2.59 -9.78
C SER A 50 -1.04 1.23 -9.39
N GLY A 51 -0.52 1.11 -8.17
CA GLY A 51 -0.03 -0.15 -7.61
C GLY A 51 -1.11 -1.12 -7.15
N HIS A 52 -2.36 -0.65 -6.90
CA HIS A 52 -3.40 -1.44 -6.25
C HIS A 52 -3.78 -2.72 -7.00
N VAL A 53 -3.89 -2.66 -8.33
CA VAL A 53 -4.23 -3.85 -9.13
C VAL A 53 -3.12 -4.90 -9.01
N LYS A 54 -1.86 -4.50 -9.17
CA LYS A 54 -0.71 -5.41 -9.02
C LYS A 54 -0.60 -5.96 -7.60
N TRP A 55 -0.94 -5.15 -6.61
CA TRP A 55 -0.96 -5.52 -5.20
C TRP A 55 -1.95 -6.65 -4.92
N LEU A 56 -3.20 -6.48 -5.36
CA LEU A 56 -4.26 -7.47 -5.17
C LEU A 56 -4.02 -8.76 -5.97
N LEU A 57 -3.47 -8.64 -7.19
CA LEU A 57 -3.09 -9.81 -7.99
C LEU A 57 -1.94 -10.59 -7.34
N ALA A 58 -0.92 -9.91 -6.84
CA ALA A 58 0.20 -10.56 -6.15
C ALA A 58 -0.25 -11.24 -4.85
N GLU A 59 -1.15 -10.62 -4.07
CA GLU A 59 -1.76 -11.27 -2.90
C GLU A 59 -2.45 -12.58 -3.29
N LYS A 60 -3.28 -12.52 -4.33
CA LYS A 60 -4.03 -13.70 -4.81
C LYS A 60 -3.08 -14.82 -5.23
N GLU A 61 -2.11 -14.52 -6.10
CA GLU A 61 -1.13 -15.51 -6.59
C GLU A 61 -0.32 -16.13 -5.44
N LEU A 62 0.17 -15.32 -4.51
CA LEU A 62 0.96 -15.82 -3.38
C LEU A 62 0.15 -16.69 -2.42
N LYS A 63 -1.16 -16.44 -2.27
CA LYS A 63 -2.08 -17.29 -1.51
C LYS A 63 -2.39 -18.59 -2.24
N GLU A 64 -2.66 -18.54 -3.54
CA GLU A 64 -2.91 -19.73 -4.38
C GLU A 64 -1.68 -20.66 -4.39
N ASP A 65 -0.49 -20.09 -4.50
CA ASP A 65 0.81 -20.80 -4.44
C ASP A 65 1.19 -21.23 -3.01
N ARG A 66 0.38 -20.95 -2.00
CA ARG A 66 0.62 -21.25 -0.57
C ARG A 66 1.95 -20.66 -0.04
N LYS A 67 2.42 -19.57 -0.62
CA LYS A 67 3.63 -18.85 -0.18
C LYS A 67 3.37 -17.94 1.00
N ILE A 68 2.13 -17.50 1.17
CA ILE A 68 1.63 -16.77 2.33
C ILE A 68 0.33 -17.40 2.84
N PRO A 69 -0.01 -17.28 4.14
CA PRO A 69 -1.24 -17.85 4.67
C PRO A 69 -2.48 -17.09 4.17
N GLN A 70 -3.64 -17.77 4.17
CA GLN A 70 -4.90 -17.19 3.69
C GLN A 70 -5.38 -15.99 4.52
N ASP A 71 -5.02 -15.95 5.81
CA ASP A 71 -5.35 -14.87 6.73
C ASP A 71 -4.36 -13.70 6.69
N PHE A 72 -3.29 -13.77 5.90
CA PHE A 72 -2.38 -12.63 5.68
C PHE A 72 -3.15 -11.49 5.00
N LYS A 73 -3.01 -10.26 5.52
CA LYS A 73 -3.76 -9.09 5.07
C LYS A 73 -2.92 -8.19 4.16
N CYS A 74 -3.39 -7.99 2.94
CA CYS A 74 -2.86 -7.00 2.01
C CYS A 74 -3.86 -5.86 1.89
N ALA A 75 -3.63 -4.76 2.60
CA ALA A 75 -4.51 -3.60 2.58
C ALA A 75 -4.12 -2.62 1.46
N CYS A 76 -5.12 -1.97 0.86
CA CYS A 76 -4.92 -0.86 -0.07
C CYS A 76 -5.07 0.47 0.66
N GLY A 77 -4.17 1.39 0.40
CA GLY A 77 -4.19 2.73 0.95
C GLY A 77 -3.58 3.74 0.00
N ASN A 78 -3.57 4.99 0.42
CA ASN A 78 -2.99 6.10 -0.33
C ASN A 78 -2.37 7.09 0.65
N GLU A 79 -1.21 7.63 0.33
CA GLU A 79 -0.65 8.79 1.02
C GLU A 79 -1.06 10.05 0.26
N ILE A 80 -1.88 10.88 0.88
CA ILE A 80 -2.41 12.11 0.29
C ILE A 80 -1.79 13.35 0.94
N TYR A 81 -1.91 14.50 0.27
CA TYR A 81 -1.68 15.80 0.89
C TYR A 81 -2.97 16.32 1.54
N LEU A 82 -2.91 16.54 2.84
CA LEU A 82 -3.97 17.22 3.57
C LEU A 82 -3.63 18.72 3.66
N VAL A 83 -4.59 19.57 3.27
CA VAL A 83 -4.46 21.03 3.32
C VAL A 83 -5.62 21.64 4.09
N GLU A 84 -5.38 22.75 4.81
CA GLU A 84 -6.45 23.48 5.50
C GLU A 84 -7.37 24.21 4.54
N ASN A 85 -6.81 24.72 3.43
CA ASN A 85 -7.54 25.50 2.45
C ASN A 85 -7.06 25.15 1.03
N ARG A 86 -8.00 24.88 0.13
CA ARG A 86 -7.72 24.60 -1.29
C ARG A 86 -6.98 25.73 -2.02
N ASN A 87 -7.17 26.97 -1.57
CA ASN A 87 -6.58 28.15 -2.20
C ASN A 87 -5.20 28.49 -1.65
N ASN A 88 -4.76 27.83 -0.60
CA ASN A 88 -3.43 27.99 0.00
C ASN A 88 -2.83 26.61 0.30
N ILE A 89 -2.00 26.14 -0.64
CA ILE A 89 -1.31 24.85 -0.59
C ILE A 89 0.12 24.95 -0.04
N GLU A 90 0.54 26.12 0.45
CA GLU A 90 1.90 26.31 0.98
C GLU A 90 2.18 25.47 2.21
N LYS A 91 1.13 25.14 2.99
CA LYS A 91 1.21 24.21 4.12
C LYS A 91 0.37 22.97 3.83
N TYR A 92 1.01 21.85 3.80
CA TYR A 92 0.36 20.55 3.65
C TYR A 92 0.98 19.53 4.60
N TRP A 93 0.20 18.50 4.91
CA TRP A 93 0.64 17.36 5.69
C TRP A 93 0.45 16.09 4.89
N HIS A 94 1.40 15.18 4.99
CA HIS A 94 1.23 13.83 4.48
C HIS A 94 0.25 13.09 5.38
N TYR A 95 -0.81 12.55 4.80
CA TYR A 95 -1.84 11.82 5.51
C TYR A 95 -2.11 10.48 4.84
N ILE A 96 -2.08 9.40 5.62
CA ILE A 96 -2.28 8.04 5.10
C ILE A 96 -3.73 7.62 5.33
N LEU A 97 -4.40 7.27 4.24
CA LEU A 97 -5.72 6.66 4.23
C LEU A 97 -5.57 5.18 3.92
N ILE A 98 -6.30 4.31 4.62
CA ILE A 98 -6.32 2.87 4.38
C ILE A 98 -7.75 2.40 4.23
N ALA A 99 -8.02 1.70 3.15
CA ALA A 99 -9.32 1.11 2.89
C ALA A 99 -9.62 -0.02 3.88
N LYS A 100 -10.74 0.08 4.58
CA LYS A 100 -11.23 -0.96 5.48
C LYS A 100 -11.95 -2.08 4.73
N ASN A 101 -12.60 -1.74 3.62
CA ASN A 101 -13.41 -2.63 2.80
C ASN A 101 -13.48 -2.11 1.35
N SER A 102 -14.26 -2.78 0.50
CA SER A 102 -14.42 -2.40 -0.92
C SER A 102 -15.02 -1.01 -1.10
N ASP A 103 -15.89 -0.54 -0.20
CA ASP A 103 -16.44 0.81 -0.29
C ASP A 103 -15.39 1.85 0.03
N GLY A 104 -14.58 1.61 1.06
CA GLY A 104 -13.42 2.44 1.37
C GLY A 104 -12.40 2.46 0.24
N HIS A 105 -12.17 1.32 -0.45
CA HIS A 105 -11.26 1.27 -1.60
C HIS A 105 -11.77 2.10 -2.79
N ARG A 106 -13.10 2.11 -3.01
CA ARG A 106 -13.69 2.99 -4.04
C ARG A 106 -13.66 4.47 -3.70
N ALA A 107 -13.54 4.80 -2.42
CA ALA A 107 -13.48 6.17 -1.93
C ALA A 107 -12.05 6.77 -1.90
N LEU A 108 -10.99 5.91 -2.03
CA LEU A 108 -9.60 6.38 -2.15
C LEU A 108 -9.39 7.10 -3.48
#